data_0107dbc32eacb5ded7abc3406d747009
#
_entry.id   0107dbc32eacb5ded7abc3406d747009
#
_cell.length_a   1.000
_cell.length_b   1.000
_cell.length_c   1.000
_cell.angle_alpha   90.00
_cell.angle_beta   90.00
_cell.angle_gamma   90.00
#
_symmetry.space_group_name_H-M   'P 1'
#
loop_
_entity.id
_entity.type
_entity.pdbx_description
1 polymer ?
#
loop_
_entity_poly.entity_id
_entity_poly.type
_entity_poly.pdbx_seq_one_letter_code
_entity_poly.pdbx_strand_id
1 'polypeptide(L)'
;GSRFHRVIKGFMLQGGDISAGDGTGGESIYGLNFEDENFESKHAKKGMLSMANSGPNTNGSQFFITTTRTPHLDGKHVVFATVIKGMGVVRSVEHVATDKNDCPVSDVVISDCGEIPEGTDDGTINFFKDGDLYADWPSDLHERPADLSWWIEAVESVKGCGNEHFKKQDYKMALRKYRKALRYLDFCWEKEGLDEVKGAYLRKVKSQIFTNSSACKLKLGDLKGALLDAEFAIRDGENNAKALFRQGQAYVALNEIDGAVDSFRKALEFEPNDGAIRKEFAAAKKKIAGRREQERKAFSKMF
;
A
#
# COMPACT_ATOMS: atom_id res chain seq x y z
N GLY A 1 -3.50 6.03 -22.04
CA GLY A 1 -2.90 4.75 -22.42
C GLY A 1 -1.36 4.76 -22.39
N SER A 2 -0.68 5.93 -22.22
CA SER A 2 0.78 5.99 -22.10
C SER A 2 1.25 5.44 -20.75
N ARG A 3 2.50 4.94 -20.73
CA ARG A 3 3.08 4.28 -19.54
C ARG A 3 4.09 5.18 -18.83
N PHE A 4 4.25 4.96 -17.53
CA PHE A 4 5.46 5.36 -16.83
C PHE A 4 6.52 4.29 -17.10
N HIS A 5 7.45 4.59 -18.02
CA HIS A 5 8.47 3.66 -18.47
C HIS A 5 9.74 3.65 -17.60
N ARG A 6 9.89 4.65 -16.69
CA ARG A 6 11.02 4.73 -15.78
C ARG A 6 10.60 5.25 -14.41
N VAL A 7 10.94 4.49 -13.37
CA VAL A 7 10.61 4.82 -11.97
C VAL A 7 11.84 4.65 -11.11
N ILE A 8 12.32 5.74 -10.52
CA ILE A 8 13.47 5.72 -9.61
C ILE A 8 13.00 6.16 -8.22
N LYS A 9 13.08 5.23 -7.27
CA LYS A 9 12.72 5.49 -5.87
C LYS A 9 13.58 6.59 -5.27
N GLY A 10 12.95 7.54 -4.58
CA GLY A 10 13.62 8.71 -4.00
C GLY A 10 14.04 9.77 -5.02
N PHE A 11 13.54 9.69 -6.26
CA PHE A 11 13.85 10.64 -7.30
C PHE A 11 12.62 11.08 -8.11
N MET A 12 12.14 10.26 -9.05
CA MET A 12 11.04 10.65 -9.95
C MET A 12 10.35 9.46 -10.63
N LEU A 13 9.17 9.74 -11.20
CA LEU A 13 8.44 8.88 -12.13
C LEU A 13 8.47 9.55 -13.49
N GLN A 14 8.93 8.88 -14.56
CA GLN A 14 9.00 9.41 -15.91
C GLN A 14 8.05 8.65 -16.84
N GLY A 15 7.29 9.39 -17.62
CA GLY A 15 6.32 8.90 -18.60
C GLY A 15 6.13 9.89 -19.74
N GLY A 16 5.02 9.75 -20.47
CA GLY A 16 4.68 10.65 -21.58
C GLY A 16 5.36 10.32 -22.90
N ASP A 17 6.05 9.20 -23.02
CA ASP A 17 6.45 8.66 -24.33
C ASP A 17 5.21 8.08 -25.03
N ILE A 18 4.60 8.88 -25.88
CA ILE A 18 3.35 8.55 -26.58
C ILE A 18 3.58 7.73 -27.87
N SER A 19 4.79 7.62 -28.34
CA SER A 19 5.13 6.95 -29.59
C SER A 19 5.75 5.57 -29.40
N ALA A 20 6.85 5.45 -28.63
CA ALA A 20 7.54 4.18 -28.38
C ALA A 20 7.11 3.55 -27.05
N GLY A 21 6.85 4.34 -26.02
CA GLY A 21 6.47 3.87 -24.70
C GLY A 21 7.61 3.29 -23.87
N ASP A 22 8.85 3.40 -24.30
CA ASP A 22 10.05 2.87 -23.65
C ASP A 22 11.08 3.96 -23.25
N GLY A 23 10.76 5.23 -23.53
CA GLY A 23 11.59 6.39 -23.23
C GLY A 23 12.45 6.86 -24.39
N THR A 24 12.40 6.20 -25.54
CA THR A 24 13.16 6.58 -26.74
C THR A 24 12.40 7.50 -27.68
N GLY A 25 11.08 7.61 -27.50
CA GLY A 25 10.18 8.35 -28.35
C GLY A 25 9.57 9.59 -27.66
N GLY A 26 8.43 10.01 -28.20
CA GLY A 26 7.66 11.16 -27.77
C GLY A 26 7.87 12.38 -28.65
N GLU A 27 6.76 12.98 -29.06
CA GLU A 27 6.76 14.20 -29.87
C GLU A 27 5.75 15.20 -29.31
N SER A 28 5.98 16.49 -29.55
CA SER A 28 5.10 17.54 -29.09
C SER A 28 4.02 17.88 -30.12
N ILE A 29 3.00 18.61 -29.71
CA ILE A 29 2.01 19.19 -30.63
C ILE A 29 2.58 20.24 -31.58
N TYR A 30 3.80 20.75 -31.30
CA TYR A 30 4.50 21.75 -32.11
C TYR A 30 5.50 21.11 -33.09
N GLY A 31 5.66 19.78 -33.09
CA GLY A 31 6.64 19.03 -33.85
C GLY A 31 7.47 18.14 -32.95
N LEU A 32 8.62 17.66 -33.45
CA LEU A 32 9.44 16.73 -32.71
C LEU A 32 9.90 17.28 -31.37
N ASN A 33 10.38 18.53 -31.36
CA ASN A 33 10.83 19.21 -30.15
C ASN A 33 10.32 20.66 -30.10
N PHE A 34 10.31 21.23 -28.90
CA PHE A 34 10.03 22.66 -28.68
C PHE A 34 10.96 23.26 -27.61
N GLU A 35 11.04 24.57 -27.61
CA GLU A 35 11.95 25.35 -26.78
C GLU A 35 11.59 25.30 -25.29
N ASP A 36 12.57 25.60 -24.44
CA ASP A 36 12.36 25.79 -23.00
C ASP A 36 11.62 27.12 -22.78
N GLU A 37 10.42 27.05 -22.19
CA GLU A 37 9.60 28.26 -21.97
C GLU A 37 10.24 29.23 -20.96
N ASN A 38 10.53 28.71 -19.75
CA ASN A 38 11.16 29.44 -18.67
C ASN A 38 11.69 28.52 -17.57
N PHE A 39 12.48 29.08 -16.63
CA PHE A 39 12.96 28.34 -15.45
C PHE A 39 12.62 29.07 -14.15
N GLU A 40 11.48 29.78 -14.10
CA GLU A 40 11.01 30.51 -12.92
C GLU A 40 10.67 29.56 -11.77
N SER A 41 9.90 28.51 -12.08
CA SER A 41 9.57 27.46 -11.11
C SER A 41 10.73 26.51 -10.90
N LYS A 42 11.00 26.20 -9.63
CA LYS A 42 12.11 25.33 -9.21
C LYS A 42 11.61 23.98 -8.71
N HIS A 43 12.47 22.97 -8.74
CA HIS A 43 12.18 21.65 -8.18
C HIS A 43 12.34 21.65 -6.65
N ALA A 44 11.65 22.60 -5.98
CA ALA A 44 11.82 22.89 -4.55
C ALA A 44 11.16 21.88 -3.63
N LYS A 45 10.24 21.05 -4.13
CA LYS A 45 9.48 20.06 -3.35
C LYS A 45 9.16 18.84 -4.20
N LYS A 46 8.67 17.78 -3.56
CA LYS A 46 8.08 16.62 -4.25
C LYS A 46 6.79 17.01 -4.97
N GLY A 47 6.44 16.26 -6.02
CA GLY A 47 5.22 16.48 -6.79
C GLY A 47 5.32 17.58 -7.84
N MET A 48 6.53 18.02 -8.19
CA MET A 48 6.71 18.92 -9.33
C MET A 48 6.63 18.11 -10.62
N LEU A 49 5.85 18.60 -11.61
CA LEU A 49 5.79 18.06 -12.96
C LEU A 49 6.74 18.89 -13.83
N SER A 50 7.65 18.21 -14.50
CA SER A 50 8.69 18.86 -15.29
C SER A 50 8.94 18.14 -16.60
N MET A 51 9.34 18.88 -17.64
CA MET A 51 9.64 18.31 -18.95
C MET A 51 10.93 17.49 -18.92
N ALA A 52 10.88 16.28 -19.44
CA ALA A 52 12.07 15.53 -19.78
C ALA A 52 12.63 16.04 -21.11
N ASN A 53 13.96 16.17 -21.20
CA ASN A 53 14.65 16.61 -22.40
C ASN A 53 16.02 15.95 -22.54
N SER A 54 16.63 16.08 -23.72
CA SER A 54 17.99 15.61 -24.02
C SER A 54 19.02 16.77 -24.12
N GLY A 55 18.69 17.91 -23.54
CA GLY A 55 19.46 19.14 -23.55
C GLY A 55 18.58 20.37 -23.78
N PRO A 56 19.14 21.58 -23.86
CA PRO A 56 18.34 22.80 -24.02
C PRO A 56 17.46 22.75 -25.28
N ASN A 57 16.20 23.20 -25.14
CA ASN A 57 15.26 23.33 -26.25
C ASN A 57 14.94 21.99 -26.97
N THR A 58 14.94 20.87 -26.22
CA THR A 58 14.62 19.54 -26.77
C THR A 58 13.42 18.89 -26.07
N ASN A 59 12.44 19.69 -25.64
CA ASN A 59 11.24 19.21 -25.00
C ASN A 59 10.35 18.48 -26.03
N GLY A 60 9.88 17.30 -25.73
CA GLY A 60 8.92 16.54 -26.51
C GLY A 60 7.60 16.37 -25.75
N SER A 61 7.10 15.13 -25.64
CA SER A 61 5.93 14.80 -24.81
C SER A 61 6.29 14.18 -23.47
N GLN A 62 7.55 13.77 -23.28
CA GLN A 62 7.96 13.14 -22.04
C GLN A 62 8.01 14.12 -20.87
N PHE A 63 7.55 13.68 -19.72
CA PHE A 63 7.58 14.45 -18.48
C PHE A 63 7.93 13.54 -17.30
N PHE A 64 8.27 14.15 -16.18
CA PHE A 64 8.46 13.41 -14.93
C PHE A 64 7.77 14.11 -13.76
N ILE A 65 7.44 13.32 -12.73
CA ILE A 65 6.90 13.76 -11.45
C ILE A 65 7.93 13.49 -10.38
N THR A 66 8.39 14.52 -9.69
CA THR A 66 9.39 14.37 -8.63
C THR A 66 8.80 13.74 -7.37
N THR A 67 9.50 12.80 -6.75
CA THR A 67 9.13 12.22 -5.46
C THR A 67 9.90 12.78 -4.28
N THR A 68 10.90 13.64 -4.58
CA THR A 68 11.71 14.38 -3.62
C THR A 68 12.04 15.77 -4.18
N ARG A 69 12.78 16.56 -3.41
CA ARG A 69 13.39 17.82 -3.88
C ARG A 69 14.57 17.51 -4.78
N THR A 70 14.61 18.11 -5.99
CA THR A 70 15.64 17.83 -7.01
C THR A 70 16.28 19.11 -7.58
N PRO A 71 16.99 19.94 -6.77
CA PRO A 71 17.50 21.23 -7.19
C PRO A 71 18.55 21.15 -8.30
N HIS A 72 19.17 19.99 -8.50
CA HIS A 72 20.15 19.75 -9.57
C HIS A 72 19.53 19.76 -10.99
N LEU A 73 18.21 19.73 -11.08
CA LEU A 73 17.43 19.84 -12.33
C LEU A 73 17.02 21.28 -12.64
N ASP A 74 17.19 22.21 -11.69
CA ASP A 74 16.84 23.62 -11.87
C ASP A 74 17.66 24.23 -13.00
N GLY A 75 17.00 25.02 -13.88
CA GLY A 75 17.65 25.64 -15.05
C GLY A 75 17.97 24.66 -16.19
N LYS A 76 17.56 23.38 -16.10
CA LYS A 76 17.76 22.38 -17.13
C LYS A 76 16.45 21.77 -17.61
N HIS A 77 15.46 21.62 -16.74
CA HIS A 77 14.15 21.07 -17.02
C HIS A 77 13.07 22.07 -16.62
N VAL A 78 12.14 22.31 -17.50
CA VAL A 78 11.06 23.28 -17.30
C VAL A 78 9.99 22.65 -16.39
N VAL A 79 9.77 23.26 -15.23
CA VAL A 79 8.65 22.88 -14.35
C VAL A 79 7.40 23.58 -14.82
N PHE A 80 6.38 22.84 -15.22
CA PHE A 80 5.13 23.38 -15.78
C PHE A 80 3.92 23.17 -14.87
N ALA A 81 3.98 22.26 -13.88
CA ALA A 81 2.84 21.97 -13.00
C ALA A 81 3.29 21.39 -11.66
N THR A 82 2.33 21.21 -10.76
CA THR A 82 2.53 20.53 -9.47
C THR A 82 1.33 19.63 -9.16
N VAL A 83 1.59 18.50 -8.53
CA VAL A 83 0.53 17.60 -8.03
C VAL A 83 -0.21 18.31 -6.90
N ILE A 84 -1.51 18.56 -7.07
CA ILE A 84 -2.38 19.16 -6.06
C ILE A 84 -2.96 18.07 -5.17
N LYS A 85 -3.44 16.95 -5.77
CA LYS A 85 -3.98 15.78 -5.08
C LYS A 85 -3.41 14.50 -5.68
N GLY A 86 -3.42 13.41 -4.93
CA GLY A 86 -2.95 12.11 -5.41
C GLY A 86 -1.46 11.84 -5.21
N MET A 87 -0.73 12.61 -4.38
CA MET A 87 0.67 12.31 -4.04
C MET A 87 0.87 10.91 -3.46
N GLY A 88 -0.18 10.35 -2.86
CA GLY A 88 -0.16 8.97 -2.40
C GLY A 88 -0.14 7.95 -3.53
N VAL A 89 -0.81 8.24 -4.63
CA VAL A 89 -0.75 7.43 -5.87
C VAL A 89 0.67 7.51 -6.45
N VAL A 90 1.25 8.70 -6.54
CA VAL A 90 2.63 8.91 -6.98
C VAL A 90 3.60 8.07 -6.12
N ARG A 91 3.44 8.08 -4.81
CA ARG A 91 4.25 7.25 -3.90
C ARG A 91 4.01 5.75 -4.08
N SER A 92 2.78 5.34 -4.36
CA SER A 92 2.50 3.93 -4.64
C SER A 92 3.20 3.46 -5.90
N VAL A 93 3.23 4.30 -6.93
CA VAL A 93 3.97 4.06 -8.16
C VAL A 93 5.49 4.08 -7.93
N GLU A 94 6.00 5.00 -7.11
CA GLU A 94 7.42 5.06 -6.72
C GLU A 94 7.93 3.74 -6.12
N HIS A 95 7.06 2.97 -5.49
CA HIS A 95 7.40 1.73 -4.78
C HIS A 95 7.04 0.45 -5.56
N VAL A 96 6.67 0.54 -6.83
CA VAL A 96 6.51 -0.65 -7.67
C VAL A 96 7.85 -1.34 -7.86
N ALA A 97 7.80 -2.65 -8.12
CA ALA A 97 9.00 -3.40 -8.49
C ALA A 97 9.47 -2.92 -9.88
N THR A 98 10.75 -2.64 -10.01
CA THR A 98 11.40 -2.26 -11.26
C THR A 98 12.46 -3.26 -11.66
N ASP A 99 12.78 -3.33 -12.94
CA ASP A 99 13.91 -4.09 -13.48
C ASP A 99 15.24 -3.32 -13.33
N LYS A 100 16.32 -3.87 -13.90
CA LYS A 100 17.66 -3.27 -13.88
C LYS A 100 17.78 -1.93 -14.63
N ASN A 101 16.78 -1.58 -15.44
CA ASN A 101 16.72 -0.34 -16.23
C ASN A 101 15.74 0.67 -15.61
N ASP A 102 15.34 0.48 -14.35
CA ASP A 102 14.33 1.28 -13.65
C ASP A 102 12.92 1.20 -14.28
N CYS A 103 12.65 0.24 -15.17
CA CYS A 103 11.35 0.06 -15.80
C CYS A 103 10.42 -0.75 -14.86
N PRO A 104 9.18 -0.33 -14.60
CA PRO A 104 8.23 -1.11 -13.82
C PRO A 104 8.00 -2.50 -14.40
N VAL A 105 8.12 -3.54 -13.56
CA VAL A 105 7.86 -4.95 -13.93
C VAL A 105 6.41 -5.18 -14.34
N SER A 106 5.49 -4.45 -13.73
CA SER A 106 4.08 -4.41 -14.10
C SER A 106 3.76 -3.04 -14.67
N ASP A 107 3.05 -2.98 -15.78
CA ASP A 107 2.72 -1.73 -16.43
C ASP A 107 1.99 -0.76 -15.48
N VAL A 108 2.50 0.47 -15.42
CA VAL A 108 1.85 1.61 -14.78
C VAL A 108 1.36 2.54 -15.87
N VAL A 109 0.05 2.58 -16.08
CA VAL A 109 -0.57 3.24 -17.24
C VAL A 109 -1.41 4.43 -16.77
N ILE A 110 -1.33 5.54 -17.49
CA ILE A 110 -2.27 6.65 -17.39
C ILE A 110 -3.57 6.21 -18.08
N SER A 111 -4.59 5.88 -17.28
CA SER A 111 -5.86 5.34 -17.80
C SER A 111 -6.70 6.39 -18.49
N ASP A 112 -6.67 7.63 -18.00
CA ASP A 112 -7.42 8.75 -18.51
C ASP A 112 -6.74 10.08 -18.16
N CYS A 113 -7.02 11.13 -18.93
CA CYS A 113 -6.56 12.49 -18.67
C CYS A 113 -7.57 13.48 -19.26
N GLY A 114 -7.64 14.66 -18.64
CA GLY A 114 -8.55 15.72 -19.07
C GLY A 114 -8.44 16.94 -18.19
N GLU A 115 -9.26 17.94 -18.48
CA GLU A 115 -9.43 19.14 -17.67
C GLU A 115 -10.61 18.94 -16.71
N ILE A 116 -10.43 19.39 -15.47
CA ILE A 116 -11.50 19.44 -14.46
C ILE A 116 -12.01 20.88 -14.45
N PRO A 117 -13.24 21.15 -14.91
CA PRO A 117 -13.80 22.51 -14.90
C PRO A 117 -13.90 23.06 -13.48
N GLU A 118 -13.71 24.38 -13.35
CA GLU A 118 -13.82 25.07 -12.07
C GLU A 118 -15.20 24.82 -11.41
N GLY A 119 -15.20 24.54 -10.11
CA GLY A 119 -16.40 24.25 -9.34
C GLY A 119 -17.00 22.85 -9.51
N THR A 120 -16.38 21.96 -10.29
CA THR A 120 -16.79 20.56 -10.39
C THR A 120 -16.04 19.69 -9.38
N ASP A 121 -16.68 18.56 -8.99
CA ASP A 121 -16.04 17.53 -8.18
C ASP A 121 -14.90 16.87 -8.99
N ASP A 122 -13.71 16.85 -8.43
CA ASP A 122 -12.53 16.21 -9.02
C ASP A 122 -12.57 14.67 -9.01
N GLY A 123 -13.67 14.09 -8.49
CA GLY A 123 -13.89 12.64 -8.46
C GLY A 123 -12.93 11.86 -7.55
N THR A 124 -12.06 12.55 -6.79
CA THR A 124 -11.09 11.87 -5.90
C THR A 124 -11.76 11.30 -4.65
N ILE A 125 -12.89 11.87 -4.26
CA ILE A 125 -13.75 11.35 -3.17
C ILE A 125 -14.73 10.36 -3.80
N ASN A 126 -14.82 9.17 -3.20
CA ASN A 126 -15.76 8.12 -3.65
C ASN A 126 -15.49 7.52 -5.06
N PHE A 127 -14.22 7.53 -5.50
CA PHE A 127 -13.79 6.97 -6.79
C PHE A 127 -14.29 5.52 -7.03
N PHE A 128 -14.33 4.70 -5.98
CA PHE A 128 -14.79 3.31 -6.08
C PHE A 128 -16.29 3.12 -5.90
N LYS A 129 -17.05 4.17 -5.62
CA LYS A 129 -18.52 4.12 -5.39
C LYS A 129 -18.95 3.06 -4.37
N ASP A 130 -18.12 2.82 -3.35
CA ASP A 130 -18.30 1.78 -2.33
C ASP A 130 -18.74 2.34 -0.96
N GLY A 131 -19.14 3.63 -0.93
CA GLY A 131 -19.57 4.33 0.29
C GLY A 131 -18.43 4.91 1.12
N ASP A 132 -17.19 4.78 0.70
CA ASP A 132 -16.04 5.43 1.32
C ASP A 132 -15.96 6.89 0.87
N LEU A 133 -16.30 7.81 1.77
CA LEU A 133 -16.37 9.25 1.52
C LEU A 133 -15.07 10.00 1.88
N TYR A 134 -14.02 9.31 2.27
CA TYR A 134 -12.76 9.91 2.69
C TYR A 134 -11.75 9.90 1.55
N ALA A 135 -10.89 10.92 1.48
CA ALA A 135 -9.79 10.96 0.53
C ALA A 135 -8.88 9.74 0.66
N ASP A 136 -8.28 9.24 -0.41
CA ASP A 136 -7.42 8.04 -0.34
C ASP A 136 -6.19 8.26 0.55
N TRP A 137 -5.76 9.52 0.67
CA TRP A 137 -4.70 9.93 1.59
C TRP A 137 -5.14 11.11 2.46
N PRO A 138 -4.87 11.09 3.77
CA PRO A 138 -5.15 12.22 4.66
C PRO A 138 -4.48 13.53 4.22
N SER A 139 -3.35 13.45 3.51
CA SER A 139 -2.65 14.63 2.97
C SER A 139 -3.40 15.32 1.84
N ASP A 140 -4.35 14.65 1.20
CA ASP A 140 -5.15 15.17 0.09
C ASP A 140 -6.44 15.86 0.56
N LEU A 141 -6.71 15.85 1.87
CA LEU A 141 -7.82 16.61 2.47
C LEU A 141 -7.55 18.11 2.29
N HIS A 142 -8.54 18.84 1.78
CA HIS A 142 -8.46 20.28 1.57
C HIS A 142 -8.26 21.01 2.91
N GLU A 143 -9.03 20.61 3.91
CA GLU A 143 -8.87 21.03 5.30
C GLU A 143 -8.70 19.80 6.19
N ARG A 144 -7.70 19.85 7.07
CA ARG A 144 -7.45 18.76 8.02
C ARG A 144 -8.19 19.05 9.32
N PRO A 145 -9.25 18.28 9.64
CA PRO A 145 -9.96 18.47 10.89
C PRO A 145 -9.02 18.42 12.09
N ALA A 146 -9.20 19.37 13.03
CA ALA A 146 -8.44 19.38 14.27
C ALA A 146 -8.93 18.29 15.24
N ASP A 147 -10.24 18.00 15.20
CA ASP A 147 -10.89 17.08 16.12
C ASP A 147 -10.45 15.62 15.90
N LEU A 148 -9.94 15.00 16.96
CA LEU A 148 -9.55 13.60 17.00
C LEU A 148 -10.74 12.65 16.71
N SER A 149 -11.96 13.01 17.14
CA SER A 149 -13.15 12.17 16.95
C SER A 149 -13.44 11.93 15.46
N TRP A 150 -13.28 12.97 14.63
CA TRP A 150 -13.45 12.85 13.19
C TRP A 150 -12.45 11.85 12.57
N TRP A 151 -11.21 11.85 13.04
CA TRP A 151 -10.18 10.92 12.53
C TRP A 151 -10.47 9.49 12.94
N ILE A 152 -10.96 9.28 14.19
CA ILE A 152 -11.37 7.96 14.67
C ILE A 152 -12.56 7.45 13.84
N GLU A 153 -13.55 8.29 13.58
CA GLU A 153 -14.70 7.95 12.74
C GLU A 153 -14.27 7.57 11.31
N ALA A 154 -13.36 8.33 10.71
CA ALA A 154 -12.80 8.03 9.40
C ALA A 154 -12.13 6.65 9.37
N VAL A 155 -11.31 6.32 10.39
CA VAL A 155 -10.66 5.00 10.52
C VAL A 155 -11.69 3.89 10.59
N GLU A 156 -12.72 4.04 11.44
CA GLU A 156 -13.77 3.02 11.62
C GLU A 156 -14.60 2.84 10.34
N SER A 157 -14.99 3.93 9.69
CA SER A 157 -15.77 3.91 8.45
C SER A 157 -14.99 3.19 7.33
N VAL A 158 -13.73 3.58 7.10
CA VAL A 158 -12.88 2.98 6.07
C VAL A 158 -12.59 1.51 6.37
N LYS A 159 -12.34 1.15 7.65
CA LYS A 159 -12.24 -0.24 8.10
C LYS A 159 -13.52 -1.02 7.79
N GLY A 160 -14.68 -0.40 8.04
CA GLY A 160 -16.00 -0.96 7.71
C GLY A 160 -16.15 -1.27 6.22
N CYS A 161 -15.77 -0.35 5.33
CA CYS A 161 -15.74 -0.61 3.88
C CYS A 161 -14.82 -1.79 3.53
N GLY A 162 -13.65 -1.89 4.17
CA GLY A 162 -12.76 -3.03 4.02
C GLY A 162 -13.43 -4.36 4.41
N ASN A 163 -14.18 -4.37 5.51
CA ASN A 163 -14.90 -5.58 5.96
C ASN A 163 -15.99 -5.99 4.96
N GLU A 164 -16.71 -5.03 4.34
CA GLU A 164 -17.72 -5.34 3.32
C GLU A 164 -17.08 -5.94 2.05
N HIS A 165 -15.94 -5.40 1.59
CA HIS A 165 -15.19 -6.01 0.49
C HIS A 165 -14.69 -7.42 0.86
N PHE A 166 -14.22 -7.62 2.09
CA PHE A 166 -13.80 -8.95 2.55
C PHE A 166 -14.94 -9.96 2.50
N LYS A 167 -16.17 -9.61 2.96
CA LYS A 167 -17.36 -10.45 2.87
C LYS A 167 -17.71 -10.81 1.43
N LYS A 168 -17.51 -9.88 0.50
CA LYS A 168 -17.71 -10.09 -0.95
C LYS A 168 -16.55 -10.86 -1.61
N GLN A 169 -15.55 -11.31 -0.84
CA GLN A 169 -14.34 -11.99 -1.30
C GLN A 169 -13.44 -11.14 -2.21
N ASP A 170 -13.67 -9.84 -2.26
CA ASP A 170 -12.77 -8.89 -2.93
C ASP A 170 -11.61 -8.51 -2.00
N TYR A 171 -10.69 -9.45 -1.84
CA TYR A 171 -9.58 -9.34 -0.89
C TYR A 171 -8.59 -8.24 -1.29
N LYS A 172 -8.46 -7.90 -2.59
CA LYS A 172 -7.58 -6.82 -3.05
C LYS A 172 -8.10 -5.46 -2.61
N MET A 173 -9.39 -5.20 -2.82
CA MET A 173 -10.02 -3.96 -2.36
C MET A 173 -10.12 -3.89 -0.84
N ALA A 174 -10.45 -4.99 -0.15
CA ALA A 174 -10.42 -5.04 1.30
C ALA A 174 -9.05 -4.64 1.85
N LEU A 175 -7.96 -5.20 1.30
CA LEU A 175 -6.59 -4.85 1.69
C LEU A 175 -6.25 -3.38 1.42
N ARG A 176 -6.72 -2.81 0.30
CA ARG A 176 -6.56 -1.38 -0.02
C ARG A 176 -7.24 -0.51 1.03
N LYS A 177 -8.48 -0.83 1.43
CA LYS A 177 -9.23 -0.10 2.47
C LYS A 177 -8.56 -0.23 3.84
N TYR A 178 -8.10 -1.41 4.23
CA TYR A 178 -7.36 -1.58 5.48
C TYR A 178 -6.06 -0.75 5.51
N ARG A 179 -5.31 -0.70 4.40
CA ARG A 179 -4.14 0.17 4.28
C ARG A 179 -4.51 1.65 4.37
N LYS A 180 -5.64 2.05 3.78
CA LYS A 180 -6.17 3.41 3.90
C LYS A 180 -6.53 3.72 5.36
N ALA A 181 -7.25 2.83 6.05
CA ALA A 181 -7.58 3.00 7.46
C ALA A 181 -6.34 3.18 8.34
N LEU A 182 -5.26 2.42 8.09
CA LEU A 182 -3.99 2.60 8.80
C LEU A 182 -3.37 3.98 8.57
N ARG A 183 -3.43 4.53 7.33
CA ARG A 183 -2.94 5.89 7.06
C ARG A 183 -3.70 6.96 7.85
N TYR A 184 -5.01 6.81 7.99
CA TYR A 184 -5.82 7.70 8.82
C TYR A 184 -5.53 7.53 10.31
N LEU A 185 -5.31 6.30 10.75
CA LEU A 185 -4.96 5.98 12.13
C LEU A 185 -3.61 6.58 12.54
N ASP A 186 -2.64 6.61 11.64
CA ASP A 186 -1.33 7.22 11.90
C ASP A 186 -1.47 8.72 12.24
N PHE A 187 -2.42 9.44 11.61
CA PHE A 187 -2.70 10.84 11.93
C PHE A 187 -3.37 11.03 13.30
N CYS A 188 -4.07 10.02 13.83
CA CYS A 188 -4.67 10.10 15.17
C CYS A 188 -3.62 10.29 16.27
N TRP A 189 -2.42 9.73 16.09
CA TRP A 189 -1.34 9.81 17.08
C TRP A 189 -0.70 11.20 17.18
N GLU A 190 -0.90 12.05 16.17
CA GLU A 190 -0.36 13.40 16.10
C GLU A 190 -1.35 14.46 16.60
N LYS A 191 -2.58 14.04 16.99
CA LYS A 191 -3.65 14.97 17.35
C LYS A 191 -3.68 15.28 18.84
N GLU A 192 -4.02 16.53 19.14
CA GLU A 192 -4.34 16.95 20.52
C GLU A 192 -5.57 16.19 21.05
N GLY A 193 -5.62 16.02 22.37
CA GLY A 193 -6.74 15.32 23.04
C GLY A 193 -6.64 13.80 23.00
N LEU A 194 -5.50 13.23 22.63
CA LEU A 194 -5.20 11.81 22.76
C LEU A 194 -4.84 11.50 24.22
N ASP A 195 -5.77 10.87 24.92
CA ASP A 195 -5.56 10.32 26.26
C ASP A 195 -5.21 8.82 26.22
N GLU A 196 -4.93 8.25 27.39
CA GLU A 196 -4.55 6.84 27.50
C GLU A 196 -5.67 5.89 27.04
N VAL A 197 -6.93 6.21 27.31
CA VAL A 197 -8.11 5.42 26.94
C VAL A 197 -8.26 5.37 25.41
N LYS A 198 -8.21 6.55 24.78
CA LYS A 198 -8.26 6.66 23.32
C LYS A 198 -7.03 6.00 22.67
N GLY A 199 -5.86 6.14 23.27
CA GLY A 199 -4.65 5.46 22.81
C GLY A 199 -4.77 3.93 22.86
N ALA A 200 -5.32 3.38 23.94
CA ALA A 200 -5.60 1.94 24.04
C ALA A 200 -6.63 1.48 22.98
N TYR A 201 -7.68 2.29 22.78
CA TYR A 201 -8.67 2.05 21.74
C TYR A 201 -8.03 2.02 20.34
N LEU A 202 -7.19 3.00 20.00
CA LEU A 202 -6.52 3.07 18.70
C LEU A 202 -5.56 1.88 18.49
N ARG A 203 -4.83 1.45 19.52
CA ARG A 203 -4.00 0.22 19.44
C ARG A 203 -4.87 -1.00 19.14
N LYS A 204 -6.02 -1.14 19.80
CA LYS A 204 -6.97 -2.23 19.54
C LYS A 204 -7.49 -2.20 18.10
N VAL A 205 -7.89 -1.03 17.59
CA VAL A 205 -8.35 -0.85 16.20
C VAL A 205 -7.24 -1.20 15.22
N LYS A 206 -6.01 -0.74 15.46
CA LYS A 206 -4.83 -1.05 14.66
C LYS A 206 -4.58 -2.56 14.58
N SER A 207 -4.63 -3.24 15.73
CA SER A 207 -4.51 -4.70 15.81
C SER A 207 -5.60 -5.41 15.01
N GLN A 208 -6.85 -4.95 15.06
CA GLN A 208 -7.95 -5.50 14.26
C GLN A 208 -7.71 -5.34 12.77
N ILE A 209 -7.25 -4.17 12.33
CA ILE A 209 -6.97 -3.88 10.92
C ILE A 209 -5.85 -4.79 10.42
N PHE A 210 -4.75 -4.95 11.16
CA PHE A 210 -3.67 -5.86 10.79
C PHE A 210 -4.12 -7.32 10.76
N THR A 211 -4.97 -7.75 11.71
CA THR A 211 -5.56 -9.11 11.71
C THR A 211 -6.36 -9.37 10.43
N ASN A 212 -7.18 -8.39 10.01
CA ASN A 212 -7.99 -8.49 8.81
C ASN A 212 -7.13 -8.42 7.53
N SER A 213 -6.10 -7.57 7.53
CA SER A 213 -5.12 -7.47 6.45
C SER A 213 -4.36 -8.78 6.26
N SER A 214 -3.92 -9.42 7.36
CA SER A 214 -3.30 -10.75 7.34
C SER A 214 -4.22 -11.79 6.70
N ALA A 215 -5.52 -11.77 7.05
CA ALA A 215 -6.49 -12.67 6.45
C ALA A 215 -6.65 -12.47 4.92
N CYS A 216 -6.64 -11.20 4.46
CA CYS A 216 -6.65 -10.89 3.02
C CYS A 216 -5.41 -11.43 2.32
N LYS A 217 -4.23 -11.18 2.89
CA LYS A 217 -2.95 -11.61 2.31
C LYS A 217 -2.84 -13.13 2.22
N LEU A 218 -3.33 -13.88 3.23
CA LEU A 218 -3.45 -15.34 3.17
C LEU A 218 -4.29 -15.80 1.97
N LYS A 219 -5.42 -15.12 1.70
CA LYS A 219 -6.29 -15.43 0.56
C LYS A 219 -5.68 -15.06 -0.79
N LEU A 220 -4.80 -14.06 -0.80
CA LEU A 220 -4.08 -13.60 -2.00
C LEU A 220 -2.76 -14.35 -2.25
N GLY A 221 -2.34 -15.25 -1.33
CA GLY A 221 -1.09 -16.00 -1.46
C GLY A 221 0.16 -15.25 -0.99
N ASP A 222 0.03 -14.05 -0.45
CA ASP A 222 1.14 -13.30 0.16
C ASP A 222 1.37 -13.81 1.60
N LEU A 223 2.01 -14.97 1.71
CA LEU A 223 2.17 -15.68 2.98
C LEU A 223 3.11 -14.95 3.95
N LYS A 224 4.21 -14.41 3.44
CA LYS A 224 5.17 -13.64 4.27
C LYS A 224 4.57 -12.33 4.74
N GLY A 225 3.88 -11.62 3.87
CA GLY A 225 3.16 -10.41 4.24
C GLY A 225 2.02 -10.67 5.24
N ALA A 226 1.35 -11.83 5.14
CA ALA A 226 0.32 -12.24 6.10
C ALA A 226 0.91 -12.52 7.48
N LEU A 227 2.07 -13.19 7.55
CA LEU A 227 2.79 -13.46 8.80
C LEU A 227 3.19 -12.13 9.47
N LEU A 228 3.80 -11.22 8.73
CA LEU A 228 4.22 -9.90 9.22
C LEU A 228 3.03 -9.08 9.79
N ASP A 229 1.90 -9.05 9.07
CA ASP A 229 0.70 -8.34 9.55
C ASP A 229 0.15 -8.99 10.83
N ALA A 230 0.17 -10.32 10.95
CA ALA A 230 -0.24 -11.01 12.16
C ALA A 230 0.67 -10.67 13.35
N GLU A 231 1.98 -10.55 13.14
CA GLU A 231 2.94 -10.12 14.15
C GLU A 231 2.69 -8.70 14.62
N PHE A 232 2.42 -7.76 13.70
CA PHE A 232 2.00 -6.41 14.06
C PHE A 232 0.70 -6.40 14.86
N ALA A 233 -0.28 -7.22 14.48
CA ALA A 233 -1.54 -7.33 15.19
C ALA A 233 -1.36 -7.85 16.63
N ILE A 234 -0.47 -8.82 16.84
CA ILE A 234 -0.17 -9.38 18.16
C ILE A 234 0.56 -8.36 19.04
N ARG A 235 1.53 -7.62 18.45
CA ARG A 235 2.30 -6.61 19.18
C ARG A 235 1.43 -5.46 19.66
N ASP A 236 0.50 -4.99 18.81
CA ASP A 236 -0.32 -3.80 19.07
C ASP A 236 -1.64 -4.13 19.80
N GLY A 237 -2.01 -5.41 19.89
CA GLY A 237 -3.26 -5.88 20.51
C GLY A 237 -3.06 -6.87 21.64
N GLU A 238 -3.57 -6.53 22.81
CA GLU A 238 -3.60 -7.45 23.94
C GLU A 238 -4.58 -8.61 23.66
N ASN A 239 -4.15 -9.84 23.97
CA ASN A 239 -4.99 -11.05 23.95
C ASN A 239 -5.71 -11.32 22.60
N ASN A 240 -5.09 -10.98 21.46
CA ASN A 240 -5.70 -11.15 20.16
C ASN A 240 -5.56 -12.60 19.64
N ALA A 241 -6.47 -13.48 20.10
CA ALA A 241 -6.54 -14.89 19.65
C ALA A 241 -6.68 -15.01 18.12
N LYS A 242 -7.43 -14.10 17.47
CA LYS A 242 -7.61 -14.11 16.01
C LYS A 242 -6.31 -13.82 15.27
N ALA A 243 -5.48 -12.87 15.77
CA ALA A 243 -4.18 -12.58 15.18
C ALA A 243 -3.23 -13.79 15.30
N LEU A 244 -3.17 -14.42 16.48
CA LEU A 244 -2.43 -15.66 16.70
C LEU A 244 -2.91 -16.81 15.79
N PHE A 245 -4.22 -16.90 15.59
CA PHE A 245 -4.78 -17.86 14.64
C PHE A 245 -4.31 -17.59 13.20
N ARG A 246 -4.32 -16.32 12.74
CA ARG A 246 -3.80 -15.95 11.41
C ARG A 246 -2.31 -16.22 11.29
N GLN A 247 -1.53 -15.94 12.33
CA GLN A 247 -0.11 -16.29 12.40
C GLN A 247 0.10 -17.79 12.21
N GLY A 248 -0.64 -18.61 12.94
CA GLY A 248 -0.58 -20.08 12.81
C GLY A 248 -0.94 -20.55 11.40
N GLN A 249 -1.98 -19.95 10.77
CA GLN A 249 -2.34 -20.26 9.39
C GLN A 249 -1.23 -19.88 8.39
N ALA A 250 -0.57 -18.74 8.59
CA ALA A 250 0.55 -18.31 7.76
C ALA A 250 1.73 -19.28 7.90
N TYR A 251 2.09 -19.69 9.10
CA TYR A 251 3.13 -20.69 9.35
C TYR A 251 2.79 -22.05 8.71
N VAL A 252 1.53 -22.52 8.80
CA VAL A 252 1.13 -23.76 8.10
C VAL A 252 1.33 -23.64 6.59
N ALA A 253 0.95 -22.51 6.01
CA ALA A 253 1.08 -22.25 4.57
C ALA A 253 2.55 -22.12 4.12
N LEU A 254 3.43 -21.61 5.00
CA LEU A 254 4.89 -21.55 4.80
C LEU A 254 5.59 -22.88 5.10
N ASN A 255 4.85 -23.92 5.53
CA ASN A 255 5.37 -25.22 5.98
C ASN A 255 6.24 -25.16 7.27
N GLU A 256 6.10 -24.10 8.06
CA GLU A 256 6.74 -23.89 9.35
C GLU A 256 5.84 -24.41 10.49
N ILE A 257 5.68 -25.74 10.56
CA ILE A 257 4.61 -26.37 11.36
C ILE A 257 4.85 -26.20 12.86
N ASP A 258 6.09 -26.14 13.31
CA ASP A 258 6.42 -25.92 14.73
C ASP A 258 5.95 -24.55 15.21
N GLY A 259 6.19 -23.48 14.42
CA GLY A 259 5.68 -22.12 14.67
C GLY A 259 4.15 -22.06 14.66
N ALA A 260 3.50 -22.84 13.77
CA ALA A 260 2.05 -22.92 13.72
C ALA A 260 1.47 -23.53 15.00
N VAL A 261 2.06 -24.62 15.51
CA VAL A 261 1.61 -25.27 16.76
C VAL A 261 1.73 -24.31 17.94
N ASP A 262 2.82 -23.54 18.02
CA ASP A 262 3.01 -22.56 19.11
C ASP A 262 2.00 -21.41 19.03
N SER A 263 1.74 -20.89 17.83
CA SER A 263 0.74 -19.83 17.62
C SER A 263 -0.68 -20.31 17.96
N PHE A 264 -1.07 -21.49 17.51
CA PHE A 264 -2.39 -22.05 17.84
C PHE A 264 -2.53 -22.39 19.33
N ARG A 265 -1.46 -22.84 19.99
CA ARG A 265 -1.49 -23.09 21.45
C ARG A 265 -1.77 -21.79 22.19
N LYS A 266 -1.02 -20.73 21.89
CA LYS A 266 -1.23 -19.41 22.49
C LYS A 266 -2.64 -18.86 22.20
N ALA A 267 -3.16 -19.07 20.98
CA ALA A 267 -4.53 -18.67 20.65
C ALA A 267 -5.57 -19.39 21.53
N LEU A 268 -5.35 -20.69 21.83
CA LEU A 268 -6.25 -21.48 22.71
C LEU A 268 -6.14 -21.10 24.19
N GLU A 269 -5.08 -20.41 24.62
CA GLU A 269 -5.00 -19.85 25.98
C GLU A 269 -6.03 -18.74 26.17
N PHE A 270 -6.33 -17.96 25.10
CA PHE A 270 -7.31 -16.88 25.13
C PHE A 270 -8.73 -17.37 24.73
N GLU A 271 -8.82 -18.22 23.73
CA GLU A 271 -10.11 -18.79 23.26
C GLU A 271 -10.08 -20.32 23.29
N PRO A 272 -10.16 -20.95 24.48
CA PRO A 272 -9.99 -22.39 24.64
C PRO A 272 -11.08 -23.23 23.96
N ASN A 273 -12.24 -22.64 23.69
CA ASN A 273 -13.40 -23.34 23.12
C ASN A 273 -13.61 -23.09 21.62
N ASP A 274 -12.73 -22.31 20.94
CA ASP A 274 -12.85 -22.07 19.52
C ASP A 274 -12.57 -23.35 18.71
N GLY A 275 -13.61 -23.80 18.00
CA GLY A 275 -13.55 -25.06 17.23
C GLY A 275 -12.60 -24.98 16.02
N ALA A 276 -12.47 -23.79 15.41
CA ALA A 276 -11.59 -23.61 14.25
C ALA A 276 -10.12 -23.67 14.69
N ILE A 277 -9.77 -23.02 15.79
CA ILE A 277 -8.40 -23.06 16.34
C ILE A 277 -8.04 -24.49 16.78
N ARG A 278 -8.95 -25.17 17.49
CA ARG A 278 -8.74 -26.58 17.91
C ARG A 278 -8.49 -27.51 16.72
N LYS A 279 -9.27 -27.35 15.65
CA LYS A 279 -9.14 -28.16 14.44
C LYS A 279 -7.78 -27.98 13.78
N GLU A 280 -7.36 -26.72 13.56
CA GLU A 280 -6.06 -26.41 12.94
C GLU A 280 -4.88 -26.84 13.83
N PHE A 281 -5.00 -26.66 15.15
CA PHE A 281 -3.99 -27.12 16.10
C PHE A 281 -3.81 -28.63 16.07
N ALA A 282 -4.91 -29.41 16.06
CA ALA A 282 -4.85 -30.86 15.96
C ALA A 282 -4.24 -31.32 14.63
N ALA A 283 -4.59 -30.66 13.52
CA ALA A 283 -4.03 -30.93 12.21
C ALA A 283 -2.50 -30.66 12.17
N ALA A 284 -2.05 -29.53 12.73
CA ALA A 284 -0.64 -29.20 12.81
C ALA A 284 0.15 -30.21 13.68
N LYS A 285 -0.39 -30.61 14.85
CA LYS A 285 0.21 -31.66 15.69
C LYS A 285 0.34 -33.00 14.95
N LYS A 286 -0.67 -33.38 14.17
CA LYS A 286 -0.63 -34.62 13.36
C LYS A 286 0.49 -34.57 12.32
N LYS A 287 0.73 -33.40 11.69
CA LYS A 287 1.83 -33.22 10.73
C LYS A 287 3.20 -33.40 11.41
N ILE A 288 3.41 -32.81 12.61
CA ILE A 288 4.66 -33.02 13.38
C ILE A 288 4.86 -34.48 13.73
N ALA A 289 3.83 -35.17 14.25
CA ALA A 289 3.92 -36.58 14.58
C ALA A 289 4.29 -37.44 13.36
N GLY A 290 3.67 -37.18 12.21
CA GLY A 290 3.98 -37.86 10.96
C GLY A 290 5.43 -37.63 10.48
N ARG A 291 5.94 -36.40 10.60
CA ARG A 291 7.34 -36.07 10.28
C ARG A 291 8.32 -36.84 11.18
N ARG A 292 8.11 -36.81 12.46
CA ARG A 292 8.94 -37.55 13.43
C ARG A 292 8.94 -39.06 13.18
N GLU A 293 7.78 -39.63 12.83
CA GLU A 293 7.66 -41.06 12.48
C GLU A 293 8.44 -41.40 11.20
N GLN A 294 8.38 -40.53 10.18
CA GLN A 294 9.16 -40.70 8.95
C GLN A 294 10.66 -40.60 9.21
N GLU A 295 11.09 -39.62 10.01
CA GLU A 295 12.48 -39.45 10.43
C GLU A 295 12.97 -40.70 11.18
N ARG A 296 12.17 -41.22 12.15
CA ARG A 296 12.50 -42.44 12.89
C ARG A 296 12.64 -43.65 11.96
N LYS A 297 11.74 -43.80 10.99
CA LYS A 297 11.82 -44.90 9.99
C LYS A 297 13.02 -44.75 9.06
N ALA A 298 13.39 -43.53 8.71
CA ALA A 298 14.59 -43.28 7.88
C ALA A 298 15.87 -43.65 8.66
N PHE A 299 15.97 -43.18 9.91
CA PHE A 299 17.12 -43.55 10.80
C PHE A 299 17.25 -45.06 11.05
N SER A 300 16.10 -45.76 11.24
CA SER A 300 16.13 -47.20 11.48
C SER A 300 16.51 -48.03 10.26
N LYS A 301 16.56 -47.45 9.06
CA LYS A 301 17.03 -48.09 7.82
C LYS A 301 18.52 -47.82 7.53
N MET A 302 19.13 -46.91 8.28
CA MET A 302 20.57 -46.56 8.11
C MET A 302 21.49 -47.39 8.99
N PHE A 303 20.89 -48.13 9.90
CA PHE A 303 21.57 -49.07 10.83
C PHE A 303 20.91 -50.46 10.71
#